data_b3f1df6eec3c37e678a5eaafefc0f892
#
_entry.id   b3f1df6eec3c37e678a5eaafefc0f892
#
_cell.length_a   1.000
_cell.length_b   1.000
_cell.length_c   1.000
_cell.angle_alpha   90.00
_cell.angle_beta   90.00
_cell.angle_gamma   90.00
#
_symmetry.space_group_name_H-M   'P 1'
#
loop_
_entity.id
_entity.type
_entity.pdbx_description
1 polymer ?
#
loop_
_entity_poly.entity_id
_entity_poly.type
_entity_poly.pdbx_seq_one_letter_code
_entity_poly.pdbx_strand_id
1 'polypeptide(L)'
;MIQVTLAIAILLIYTLALCKIGGRIPPSLSDSVFYLEKKQRWIWVVTLFVVCFLAVPCVIDKASENTKFLAFISIAALCFVGAAPLVKDSSDLAFKVHSVAAVVCGVSSQLLLLFNFYWLLLLWVPWGIALLYFKCRKDNWRTEVFWAEMVCFANTFAFCYIE
;
A
#
# COMPACT_ATOMS: atom_id res chain seq x y z
N MET A 1 -17.01 5.78 7.92
CA MET A 1 -16.03 5.54 9.00
C MET A 1 -15.85 4.06 9.33
N ILE A 2 -16.88 3.30 9.72
CA ILE A 2 -16.78 1.86 10.08
C ILE A 2 -16.08 1.03 8.99
N GLN A 3 -16.39 1.26 7.72
CA GLN A 3 -15.77 0.55 6.60
C GLN A 3 -14.24 0.74 6.54
N VAL A 4 -13.78 1.97 6.73
CA VAL A 4 -12.33 2.29 6.71
C VAL A 4 -11.64 1.67 7.93
N THR A 5 -12.25 1.73 9.12
CA THR A 5 -11.73 1.05 10.32
C THR A 5 -11.59 -0.46 10.09
N LEU A 6 -12.57 -1.07 9.43
CA LEU A 6 -12.53 -2.50 9.09
C LEU A 6 -11.41 -2.78 8.07
N ALA A 7 -11.24 -1.93 7.06
CA ALA A 7 -10.15 -2.05 6.08
C ALA A 7 -8.77 -2.01 6.75
N ILE A 8 -8.57 -1.06 7.68
CA ILE A 8 -7.35 -0.95 8.48
C ILE A 8 -7.12 -2.23 9.29
N ALA A 9 -8.14 -2.69 10.01
CA ALA A 9 -8.04 -3.89 10.85
C ALA A 9 -7.66 -5.13 10.01
N ILE A 10 -8.30 -5.33 8.86
CA ILE A 10 -8.01 -6.44 7.94
C ILE A 10 -6.56 -6.37 7.45
N LEU A 11 -6.10 -5.19 6.99
CA LEU A 11 -4.74 -5.02 6.50
C LEU A 11 -3.70 -5.26 7.60
N LEU A 12 -3.94 -4.76 8.82
CA LEU A 12 -3.05 -4.95 9.96
C LEU A 12 -2.98 -6.43 10.39
N ILE A 13 -4.14 -7.09 10.52
CA ILE A 13 -4.19 -8.51 10.89
C ILE A 13 -3.44 -9.35 9.86
N TYR A 14 -3.69 -9.11 8.56
CA TYR A 14 -2.99 -9.78 7.48
C TYR A 14 -1.48 -9.56 7.57
N THR A 15 -1.03 -8.32 7.69
CA THR A 15 0.38 -7.97 7.77
C THR A 15 1.07 -8.61 8.96
N LEU A 16 0.47 -8.55 10.15
CA LEU A 16 1.00 -9.16 11.38
C LEU A 16 1.07 -10.68 11.27
N ALA A 17 0.04 -11.32 10.71
CA ALA A 17 0.02 -12.76 10.49
C ALA A 17 1.18 -13.20 9.56
N LEU A 18 1.42 -12.47 8.47
CA LEU A 18 2.49 -12.81 7.54
C LEU A 18 3.88 -12.52 8.12
N CYS A 19 4.06 -11.45 8.87
CA CYS A 19 5.31 -11.20 9.60
C CYS A 19 5.60 -12.34 10.60
N LYS A 20 4.57 -12.86 11.26
CA LYS A 20 4.70 -14.01 12.18
C LYS A 20 5.06 -15.30 11.42
N ILE A 21 4.41 -15.59 10.30
CA ILE A 21 4.69 -16.77 9.46
C ILE A 21 6.11 -16.71 8.91
N GLY A 22 6.52 -15.53 8.38
CA GLY A 22 7.85 -15.33 7.79
C GLY A 22 8.98 -15.16 8.81
N GLY A 23 8.66 -15.00 10.11
CA GLY A 23 9.62 -14.73 11.19
C GLY A 23 10.38 -13.39 11.06
N ARG A 24 9.98 -12.55 10.13
CA ARG A 24 10.61 -11.23 9.86
C ARG A 24 9.65 -10.31 9.09
N ILE A 25 9.97 -9.01 9.12
CA ILE A 25 9.29 -8.03 8.24
C ILE A 25 9.73 -8.28 6.79
N PRO A 26 8.77 -8.35 5.83
CA PRO A 26 9.09 -8.56 4.42
C PRO A 26 9.78 -7.32 3.80
N PRO A 27 10.48 -7.46 2.67
CA PRO A 27 11.05 -6.34 1.94
C PRO A 27 10.01 -5.33 1.44
N SER A 28 8.84 -5.82 1.01
CA SER A 28 7.65 -5.03 0.66
C SER A 28 6.39 -5.73 1.17
N LEU A 29 5.29 -5.01 1.28
CA LEU A 29 4.01 -5.61 1.68
C LEU A 29 3.54 -6.64 0.65
N SER A 30 3.74 -6.35 -0.64
CA SER A 30 3.42 -7.28 -1.72
C SER A 30 4.32 -8.53 -1.74
N ASP A 31 5.58 -8.44 -1.29
CA ASP A 31 6.45 -9.62 -1.17
C ASP A 31 6.08 -10.52 0.00
N SER A 32 5.29 -10.03 0.96
CA SER A 32 4.79 -10.83 2.07
C SER A 32 4.00 -12.07 1.61
N VAL A 33 3.38 -12.00 0.42
CA VAL A 33 2.66 -13.13 -0.20
C VAL A 33 3.53 -14.38 -0.38
N PHE A 34 4.87 -14.20 -0.51
CA PHE A 34 5.78 -15.33 -0.68
C PHE A 34 6.07 -16.09 0.62
N TYR A 35 5.59 -15.59 1.77
CA TYR A 35 5.56 -16.36 3.02
C TYR A 35 4.44 -17.39 3.05
N LEU A 36 3.45 -17.25 2.14
CA LEU A 36 2.38 -18.22 1.95
C LEU A 36 2.75 -19.31 0.96
N GLU A 37 2.23 -20.52 1.16
CA GLU A 37 2.30 -21.56 0.14
C GLU A 37 1.61 -21.09 -1.15
N LYS A 38 2.10 -21.58 -2.29
CA LYS A 38 1.59 -21.15 -3.62
C LYS A 38 0.06 -21.23 -3.73
N LYS A 39 -0.54 -22.29 -3.16
CA LYS A 39 -2.00 -22.50 -3.15
C LYS A 39 -2.77 -21.49 -2.27
N GLN A 40 -2.09 -20.76 -1.39
CA GLN A 40 -2.70 -19.81 -0.44
C GLN A 40 -2.51 -18.34 -0.86
N ARG A 41 -1.75 -18.07 -1.92
CA ARG A 41 -1.45 -16.68 -2.36
C ARG A 41 -2.68 -15.90 -2.79
N TRP A 42 -3.78 -16.57 -3.12
CA TRP A 42 -5.05 -15.90 -3.37
C TRP A 42 -5.58 -15.11 -2.17
N ILE A 43 -5.15 -15.48 -0.94
CA ILE A 43 -5.53 -14.76 0.29
C ILE A 43 -5.07 -13.29 0.21
N TRP A 44 -3.88 -13.03 -0.31
CA TRP A 44 -3.41 -11.66 -0.58
C TRP A 44 -4.35 -10.89 -1.50
N VAL A 45 -4.70 -11.51 -2.62
CA VAL A 45 -5.57 -10.89 -3.63
C VAL A 45 -6.90 -10.51 -3.00
N VAL A 46 -7.54 -11.45 -2.31
CA VAL A 46 -8.84 -11.21 -1.65
C VAL A 46 -8.70 -10.14 -0.57
N THR A 47 -7.65 -10.21 0.26
CA THR A 47 -7.42 -9.21 1.32
C THR A 47 -7.33 -7.82 0.72
N LEU A 48 -6.50 -7.64 -0.32
CA LEU A 48 -6.30 -6.32 -0.92
C LEU A 48 -7.57 -5.80 -1.61
N PHE A 49 -8.29 -6.66 -2.34
CA PHE A 49 -9.57 -6.28 -2.95
C PHE A 49 -10.63 -5.90 -1.91
N VAL A 50 -10.72 -6.62 -0.79
CA VAL A 50 -11.63 -6.26 0.31
C VAL A 50 -11.25 -4.92 0.93
N VAL A 51 -9.96 -4.69 1.19
CA VAL A 51 -9.46 -3.41 1.70
C VAL A 51 -9.79 -2.27 0.73
N CYS A 52 -9.56 -2.46 -0.56
CA CYS A 52 -9.95 -1.50 -1.59
C CYS A 52 -11.46 -1.22 -1.55
N PHE A 53 -12.28 -2.26 -1.64
CA PHE A 53 -13.75 -2.13 -1.66
C PHE A 53 -14.29 -1.35 -0.47
N LEU A 54 -13.71 -1.55 0.72
CA LEU A 54 -14.11 -0.86 1.94
C LEU A 54 -13.62 0.60 1.99
N ALA A 55 -12.43 0.90 1.44
CA ALA A 55 -11.84 2.23 1.50
C ALA A 55 -12.33 3.17 0.37
N VAL A 56 -12.60 2.61 -0.81
CA VAL A 56 -12.92 3.36 -2.05
C VAL A 56 -14.05 4.39 -1.88
N PRO A 57 -15.23 4.06 -1.32
CA PRO A 57 -16.31 5.04 -1.18
C PRO A 57 -15.84 6.28 -0.41
N CYS A 58 -15.15 6.06 0.71
CA CYS A 58 -14.69 7.16 1.56
C CYS A 58 -13.63 8.03 0.85
N VAL A 59 -12.68 7.41 0.16
CA VAL A 59 -11.62 8.13 -0.57
C VAL A 59 -12.23 9.00 -1.68
N ILE A 60 -13.22 8.46 -2.41
CA ILE A 60 -13.89 9.21 -3.49
C ILE A 60 -14.75 10.34 -2.94
N ASP A 61 -15.49 10.10 -1.86
CA ASP A 61 -16.37 11.11 -1.26
C ASP A 61 -15.59 12.29 -0.67
N LYS A 62 -14.39 12.02 -0.12
CA LYS A 62 -13.51 13.05 0.45
C LYS A 62 -12.68 13.80 -0.58
N ALA A 63 -12.45 13.22 -1.75
CA ALA A 63 -11.70 13.85 -2.83
C ALA A 63 -12.50 15.01 -3.44
N SER A 64 -11.84 16.17 -3.65
CA SER A 64 -12.44 17.28 -4.42
C SER A 64 -12.73 16.84 -5.86
N GLU A 65 -13.74 17.44 -6.50
CA GLU A 65 -14.16 17.08 -7.88
C GLU A 65 -12.98 17.06 -8.85
N ASN A 66 -12.07 18.03 -8.71
CA ASN A 66 -10.90 18.16 -9.59
C ASN A 66 -9.83 17.09 -9.35
N THR A 67 -9.89 16.33 -8.26
CA THR A 67 -8.88 15.34 -7.88
C THR A 67 -9.42 13.91 -7.79
N LYS A 68 -10.72 13.71 -7.99
CA LYS A 68 -11.35 12.37 -7.99
C LYS A 68 -10.67 11.41 -8.96
N PHE A 69 -10.18 11.89 -10.11
CA PHE A 69 -9.48 11.07 -11.08
C PHE A 69 -8.21 10.42 -10.50
N LEU A 70 -7.51 11.11 -9.57
CA LEU A 70 -6.34 10.55 -8.89
C LEU A 70 -6.73 9.37 -7.97
N ALA A 71 -7.89 9.48 -7.30
CA ALA A 71 -8.45 8.39 -6.51
C ALA A 71 -8.72 7.16 -7.40
N PHE A 72 -9.37 7.35 -8.55
CA PHE A 72 -9.64 6.26 -9.50
C PHE A 72 -8.36 5.62 -10.04
N ILE A 73 -7.36 6.42 -10.42
CA ILE A 73 -6.07 5.91 -10.90
C ILE A 73 -5.38 5.10 -9.80
N SER A 74 -5.35 5.60 -8.57
CA SER A 74 -4.74 4.92 -7.42
C SER A 74 -5.40 3.57 -7.16
N ILE A 75 -6.74 3.53 -7.14
CA ILE A 75 -7.51 2.31 -6.91
C ILE A 75 -7.30 1.29 -8.03
N ALA A 76 -7.39 1.73 -9.29
CA ALA A 76 -7.15 0.85 -10.43
C ALA A 76 -5.74 0.24 -10.39
N ALA A 77 -4.73 1.07 -10.12
CA ALA A 77 -3.35 0.61 -9.98
C ALA A 77 -3.20 -0.37 -8.80
N LEU A 78 -3.87 -0.14 -7.67
CA LEU A 78 -3.84 -1.03 -6.52
C LEU A 78 -4.47 -2.41 -6.83
N CYS A 79 -5.50 -2.47 -7.68
CA CYS A 79 -6.04 -3.73 -8.17
C CYS A 79 -5.00 -4.54 -8.97
N PHE A 80 -4.19 -3.88 -9.81
CA PHE A 80 -3.09 -4.53 -10.52
C PHE A 80 -1.99 -5.01 -9.57
N VAL A 81 -1.66 -4.23 -8.53
CA VAL A 81 -0.75 -4.66 -7.46
C VAL A 81 -1.27 -5.93 -6.79
N GLY A 82 -2.57 -5.97 -6.48
CA GLY A 82 -3.22 -7.12 -5.84
C GLY A 82 -3.21 -8.38 -6.70
N ALA A 83 -3.44 -8.26 -8.00
CA ALA A 83 -3.49 -9.39 -8.92
C ALA A 83 -2.11 -9.99 -9.26
N ALA A 84 -1.04 -9.21 -9.17
CA ALA A 84 0.28 -9.57 -9.65
C ALA A 84 0.91 -10.84 -9.02
N PRO A 85 0.72 -11.18 -7.73
CA PRO A 85 1.29 -12.40 -7.17
C PRO A 85 0.80 -13.70 -7.80
N LEU A 86 -0.37 -13.67 -8.45
CA LEU A 86 -0.87 -14.82 -9.19
C LEU A 86 -0.10 -15.08 -10.49
N VAL A 87 0.59 -14.05 -11.00
CA VAL A 87 1.24 -14.04 -12.32
C VAL A 87 2.77 -13.91 -12.22
N LYS A 88 3.32 -13.48 -11.08
CA LYS A 88 4.75 -13.15 -10.88
C LYS A 88 5.70 -14.32 -11.17
N ASP A 89 5.24 -15.57 -11.02
CA ASP A 89 6.05 -16.76 -11.34
C ASP A 89 6.15 -17.02 -12.87
N SER A 90 5.46 -16.24 -13.71
CA SER A 90 5.25 -16.59 -15.13
C SER A 90 5.98 -15.72 -16.15
N SER A 91 6.39 -14.48 -15.82
CA SER A 91 7.14 -13.63 -16.78
C SER A 91 7.73 -12.35 -16.18
N ASP A 92 8.82 -11.86 -16.79
CA ASP A 92 9.38 -10.52 -16.51
C ASP A 92 8.37 -9.39 -16.71
N LEU A 93 7.40 -9.58 -17.61
CA LEU A 93 6.34 -8.61 -17.88
C LEU A 93 5.43 -8.43 -16.66
N ALA A 94 5.05 -9.52 -15.99
CA ALA A 94 4.20 -9.46 -14.81
C ALA A 94 4.87 -8.70 -13.67
N PHE A 95 6.19 -8.90 -13.48
CA PHE A 95 6.95 -8.13 -12.50
C PHE A 95 7.00 -6.64 -12.85
N LYS A 96 7.23 -6.29 -14.11
CA LYS A 96 7.23 -4.89 -14.58
C LYS A 96 5.85 -4.23 -14.39
N VAL A 97 4.77 -4.91 -14.77
CA VAL A 97 3.40 -4.41 -14.58
C VAL A 97 3.11 -4.16 -13.10
N HIS A 98 3.48 -5.10 -12.22
CA HIS A 98 3.34 -4.94 -10.78
C HIS A 98 4.10 -3.71 -10.25
N SER A 99 5.37 -3.58 -10.62
CA SER A 99 6.23 -2.49 -10.15
C SER A 99 5.72 -1.13 -10.63
N VAL A 100 5.33 -1.02 -11.90
CA VAL A 100 4.73 0.20 -12.46
C VAL A 100 3.41 0.52 -11.75
N ALA A 101 2.55 -0.47 -11.57
CA ALA A 101 1.28 -0.28 -10.87
C ALA A 101 1.48 0.18 -9.42
N ALA A 102 2.47 -0.37 -8.69
CA ALA A 102 2.78 0.06 -7.33
C ALA A 102 3.25 1.52 -7.28
N VAL A 103 4.11 1.95 -8.22
CA VAL A 103 4.55 3.35 -8.33
C VAL A 103 3.37 4.26 -8.68
N VAL A 104 2.56 3.89 -9.67
CA VAL A 104 1.38 4.68 -10.07
C VAL A 104 0.40 4.81 -8.90
N CYS A 105 0.12 3.72 -8.19
CA CYS A 105 -0.75 3.73 -7.01
C CYS A 105 -0.20 4.66 -5.92
N GLY A 106 1.07 4.52 -5.56
CA GLY A 106 1.73 5.34 -4.55
C GLY A 106 1.72 6.82 -4.93
N VAL A 107 2.19 7.15 -6.13
CA VAL A 107 2.26 8.54 -6.58
C VAL A 107 0.88 9.18 -6.67
N SER A 108 -0.10 8.53 -7.30
CA SER A 108 -1.44 9.10 -7.45
C SER A 108 -2.17 9.28 -6.11
N SER A 109 -2.01 8.34 -5.17
CA SER A 109 -2.57 8.48 -3.83
C SER A 109 -1.94 9.65 -3.06
N GLN A 110 -0.61 9.82 -3.13
CA GLN A 110 0.05 10.93 -2.44
C GLN A 110 -0.21 12.28 -3.12
N LEU A 111 -0.36 12.35 -4.45
CA LEU A 111 -0.81 13.56 -5.14
C LEU A 111 -2.25 13.93 -4.76
N LEU A 112 -3.14 12.94 -4.59
CA LEU A 112 -4.47 13.18 -4.07
C LEU A 112 -4.43 13.92 -2.72
N LEU A 113 -3.57 13.45 -1.81
CA LEU A 113 -3.38 14.08 -0.49
C LEU A 113 -2.76 15.47 -0.60
N LEU A 114 -1.77 15.64 -1.47
CA LEU A 114 -1.11 16.94 -1.69
C LEU A 114 -2.12 18.01 -2.06
N PHE A 115 -3.09 17.69 -2.92
CA PHE A 115 -4.08 18.65 -3.40
C PHE A 115 -5.28 18.85 -2.46
N ASN A 116 -5.55 17.91 -1.56
CA ASN A 116 -6.69 18.01 -0.64
C ASN A 116 -6.27 18.34 0.80
N PHE A 117 -5.24 17.64 1.33
CA PHE A 117 -4.78 17.77 2.72
C PHE A 117 -3.26 17.55 2.82
N TYR A 118 -2.48 18.45 2.25
CA TYR A 118 -1.02 18.34 2.10
C TYR A 118 -0.26 18.05 3.40
N TRP A 119 -0.79 18.48 4.56
CA TRP A 119 -0.16 18.24 5.85
C TRP A 119 -0.09 16.76 6.26
N LEU A 120 -0.94 15.89 5.68
CA LEU A 120 -0.82 14.44 5.87
C LEU A 120 0.51 13.89 5.35
N LEU A 121 1.12 14.58 4.37
CA LEU A 121 2.43 14.17 3.86
C LEU A 121 3.55 14.30 4.90
N LEU A 122 3.32 14.98 6.03
CA LEU A 122 4.26 15.00 7.16
C LEU A 122 4.49 13.60 7.75
N LEU A 123 3.60 12.63 7.54
CA LEU A 123 3.82 11.23 7.91
C LEU A 123 5.01 10.59 7.17
N TRP A 124 5.47 11.19 6.07
CA TRP A 124 6.70 10.77 5.39
C TRP A 124 7.98 11.18 6.10
N VAL A 125 7.93 12.17 7.01
CA VAL A 125 9.13 12.69 7.69
C VAL A 125 9.83 11.61 8.52
N PRO A 126 9.15 10.82 9.36
CA PRO A 126 9.81 9.74 10.10
C PRO A 126 10.48 8.70 9.19
N TRP A 127 9.81 8.34 8.09
CA TRP A 127 10.39 7.42 7.10
C TRP A 127 11.64 8.01 6.42
N GLY A 128 11.57 9.29 6.01
CA GLY A 128 12.71 9.99 5.41
C GLY A 128 13.91 10.09 6.35
N ILE A 129 13.68 10.38 7.63
CA ILE A 129 14.73 10.40 8.66
C ILE A 129 15.35 9.01 8.81
N ALA A 130 14.54 7.95 8.89
CA ALA A 130 15.04 6.58 8.99
C ALA A 130 15.86 6.20 7.75
N LEU A 131 15.38 6.52 6.55
CA LEU A 131 16.09 6.27 5.29
C LEU A 131 17.47 6.95 5.27
N LEU A 132 17.55 8.22 5.66
CA LEU A 132 18.80 8.96 5.75
C LEU A 132 19.73 8.33 6.79
N TYR A 133 19.22 7.97 7.95
CA TYR A 133 19.99 7.33 9.01
C TYR A 133 20.69 6.04 8.53
N PHE A 134 19.92 5.11 7.90
CA PHE A 134 20.46 3.85 7.42
C PHE A 134 21.43 4.05 6.25
N LYS A 135 21.15 5.01 5.33
CA LYS A 135 22.09 5.35 4.25
C LYS A 135 23.41 5.93 4.77
N CYS A 136 23.38 6.82 5.77
CA CYS A 136 24.58 7.39 6.37
C CYS A 136 25.45 6.32 7.04
N ARG A 137 24.83 5.30 7.63
CA ARG A 137 25.57 4.16 8.24
C ARG A 137 26.01 3.12 7.23
N LYS A 138 25.68 3.27 5.94
CA LYS A 138 25.90 2.27 4.89
C LYS A 138 25.25 0.91 5.20
N ASP A 139 24.24 0.91 6.07
CA ASP A 139 23.45 -0.27 6.41
C ASP A 139 22.43 -0.53 5.28
N ASN A 140 22.25 -1.79 4.90
CA ASN A 140 21.25 -2.18 3.93
C ASN A 140 19.87 -2.29 4.62
N TRP A 141 19.05 -1.24 4.51
CA TRP A 141 17.71 -1.25 5.04
C TRP A 141 16.75 -2.03 4.12
N ARG A 142 16.72 -3.34 4.33
CA ARG A 142 15.97 -4.29 3.47
C ARG A 142 14.45 -4.11 3.50
N THR A 143 13.89 -3.36 4.46
CA THR A 143 12.45 -3.17 4.65
C THR A 143 11.99 -1.74 4.30
N GLU A 144 12.81 -0.98 3.58
CA GLU A 144 12.49 0.42 3.23
C GLU A 144 11.20 0.55 2.43
N VAL A 145 11.00 -0.36 1.45
CA VAL A 145 9.80 -0.36 0.59
C VAL A 145 8.56 -0.74 1.39
N PHE A 146 8.65 -1.74 2.27
CA PHE A 146 7.56 -2.12 3.16
C PHE A 146 7.05 -0.92 3.98
N TRP A 147 7.96 -0.16 4.59
CA TRP A 147 7.59 1.00 5.39
C TRP A 147 7.04 2.15 4.54
N ALA A 148 7.56 2.35 3.32
CA ALA A 148 7.00 3.30 2.38
C ALA A 148 5.55 2.95 2.01
N GLU A 149 5.27 1.69 1.71
CA GLU A 149 3.91 1.21 1.43
C GLU A 149 2.99 1.40 2.64
N MET A 150 3.47 1.10 3.86
CA MET A 150 2.71 1.33 5.10
C MET A 150 2.39 2.82 5.32
N VAL A 151 3.33 3.74 5.02
CA VAL A 151 3.09 5.18 5.09
C VAL A 151 2.06 5.61 4.05
N CYS A 152 2.12 5.08 2.82
CA CYS A 152 1.09 5.36 1.80
C CYS A 152 -0.31 4.94 2.28
N PHE A 153 -0.45 3.73 2.83
CA PHE A 153 -1.74 3.27 3.37
C PHE A 153 -2.18 4.11 4.57
N ALA A 154 -1.28 4.40 5.52
CA ALA A 154 -1.60 5.21 6.69
C ALA A 154 -2.09 6.60 6.30
N ASN A 155 -1.43 7.26 5.36
CA ASN A 155 -1.83 8.55 4.81
C ASN A 155 -3.22 8.49 4.17
N THR A 156 -3.45 7.49 3.29
CA THR A 156 -4.73 7.34 2.58
C THR A 156 -5.87 7.03 3.55
N PHE A 157 -5.64 6.22 4.57
CA PHE A 157 -6.65 5.95 5.59
C PHE A 157 -6.88 7.16 6.49
N ALA A 158 -5.82 7.90 6.91
CA ALA A 158 -5.96 9.12 7.69
C ALA A 158 -6.80 10.16 6.94
N PHE A 159 -6.64 10.29 5.62
CA PHE A 159 -7.45 11.14 4.77
C PHE A 159 -8.95 10.87 4.90
N CYS A 160 -9.36 9.61 5.06
CA CYS A 160 -10.75 9.25 5.25
C CYS A 160 -11.33 9.73 6.60
N TYR A 161 -10.50 10.05 7.60
CA TYR A 161 -10.93 10.46 8.93
C TYR A 161 -10.98 11.98 9.13
N ILE A 162 -10.48 12.75 8.17
CA ILE A 162 -10.53 14.21 8.23
C ILE A 162 -11.95 14.68 7.87
N GLU A 163 -12.51 15.55 8.69
CA GLU A 163 -13.82 16.19 8.45
C GLU A 163 -13.69 17.41 7.53
#